data_c15de5116ac5ca77c7abfe7d4e3117c5
#
_entry.id   c15de5116ac5ca77c7abfe7d4e3117c5
#
_cell.length_a   1.000
_cell.length_b   1.000
_cell.length_c   1.000
_cell.angle_alpha   90.00
_cell.angle_beta   90.00
_cell.angle_gamma   90.00
#
_symmetry.space_group_name_H-M   'P 1'
#
loop_
_entity.id
_entity.type
_entity.pdbx_description
1 polymer ?
#
loop_
_entity_poly.entity_id
_entity_poly.type
_entity_poly.pdbx_seq_one_letter_code
_entity_poly.pdbx_strand_id
1 'polypeptide(L)'
;MSAPSEPRAGRTKGLVVDLSKAGRTKIRYPAELVRDDGVRVTVRAPWAAPGARDFGFVRFEPGDVLTEHYWRDRWFAVKEVRTGDGRLKGWYCDITRPAVLADGVLRVEDLDLDLWVSADGAKVLRLDEDEFAASGLAGRDPAAAGAAARALDELEGLARTDGLTALLG
;
A
#
# COMPACT_ATOMS: atom_id res chain seq x y z
N MET A 1 12.02 3.97 -49.07
CA MET A 1 11.79 4.91 -47.96
C MET A 1 11.27 4.10 -46.78
N SER A 2 12.08 3.89 -45.78
CA SER A 2 11.65 3.25 -44.55
C SER A 2 10.91 4.27 -43.69
N ALA A 3 9.68 3.96 -43.32
CA ALA A 3 8.94 4.78 -42.37
C ALA A 3 9.69 4.77 -41.00
N PRO A 4 9.74 5.89 -40.29
CA PRO A 4 10.30 5.89 -38.96
C PRO A 4 9.49 4.98 -38.07
N SER A 5 10.14 4.02 -37.46
CA SER A 5 9.53 3.17 -36.45
C SER A 5 9.10 4.07 -35.29
N GLU A 6 7.79 4.15 -35.06
CA GLU A 6 7.27 4.74 -33.85
C GLU A 6 7.91 4.02 -32.64
N PRO A 7 8.33 4.77 -31.61
CA PRO A 7 8.80 4.12 -30.39
C PRO A 7 7.65 3.31 -29.83
N ARG A 8 7.82 1.98 -29.78
CA ARG A 8 6.90 1.10 -29.08
C ARG A 8 6.77 1.63 -27.67
N ALA A 9 5.57 2.11 -27.33
CA ALA A 9 5.24 2.42 -25.95
C ALA A 9 5.68 1.22 -25.10
N GLY A 10 6.59 1.47 -24.14
CA GLY A 10 7.17 0.42 -23.33
C GLY A 10 6.04 -0.42 -22.71
N ARG A 11 6.07 -1.72 -22.91
CA ARG A 11 5.11 -2.62 -22.28
C ARG A 11 5.30 -2.49 -20.78
N THR A 12 4.27 -1.97 -20.09
CA THR A 12 4.21 -1.97 -18.64
C THR A 12 4.28 -3.41 -18.14
N LYS A 13 5.18 -3.68 -17.21
CA LYS A 13 5.36 -5.00 -16.65
C LYS A 13 4.26 -5.27 -15.63
N GLY A 14 3.45 -6.29 -15.89
CA GLY A 14 2.45 -6.77 -14.95
C GLY A 14 3.06 -7.63 -13.85
N LEU A 15 2.48 -7.57 -12.68
CA LEU A 15 2.74 -8.48 -11.57
C LEU A 15 1.45 -8.76 -10.81
N VAL A 16 1.52 -9.69 -9.87
CA VAL A 16 0.40 -10.00 -8.96
C VAL A 16 0.80 -9.57 -7.57
N VAL A 17 -0.09 -8.82 -6.91
CA VAL A 17 0.03 -8.52 -5.47
C VAL A 17 -0.71 -9.60 -4.71
N ASP A 18 -0.03 -10.24 -3.78
CA ASP A 18 -0.57 -11.28 -2.90
C ASP A 18 -0.50 -10.78 -1.46
N LEU A 19 -1.63 -10.31 -0.94
CA LEU A 19 -1.76 -9.91 0.45
C LEU A 19 -2.21 -11.10 1.27
N SER A 20 -1.42 -11.47 2.25
CA SER A 20 -1.75 -12.53 3.21
C SER A 20 -2.03 -11.96 4.60
N LYS A 21 -2.74 -12.72 5.40
CA LYS A 21 -3.03 -12.43 6.80
C LYS A 21 -3.08 -13.75 7.56
N ALA A 22 -2.31 -13.84 8.65
CA ALA A 22 -2.23 -15.05 9.46
C ALA A 22 -1.93 -16.32 8.65
N GLY A 23 -1.02 -16.23 7.67
CA GLY A 23 -0.59 -17.35 6.83
C GLY A 23 -1.56 -17.75 5.71
N ARG A 24 -2.62 -16.98 5.49
CA ARG A 24 -3.61 -17.24 4.43
C ARG A 24 -3.69 -16.07 3.46
N THR A 25 -3.90 -16.35 2.19
CA THR A 25 -4.18 -15.30 1.21
C THR A 25 -5.48 -14.57 1.56
N LYS A 26 -5.38 -13.25 1.74
CA LYS A 26 -6.52 -12.35 1.97
C LYS A 26 -7.09 -11.87 0.64
N ILE A 27 -6.22 -11.41 -0.25
CA ILE A 27 -6.58 -10.93 -1.60
C ILE A 27 -5.39 -11.06 -2.53
N ARG A 28 -5.67 -11.37 -3.80
CA ARG A 28 -4.71 -11.32 -4.90
C ARG A 28 -5.29 -10.47 -6.01
N TYR A 29 -4.48 -9.62 -6.59
CA TYR A 29 -4.91 -8.79 -7.73
C TYR A 29 -3.74 -8.46 -8.65
N PRO A 30 -4.04 -8.26 -9.94
CA PRO A 30 -3.02 -7.81 -10.89
C PRO A 30 -2.70 -6.34 -10.67
N ALA A 31 -1.44 -5.98 -10.86
CA ALA A 31 -0.97 -4.62 -10.78
C ALA A 31 0.10 -4.36 -11.84
N GLU A 32 0.29 -3.09 -12.16
CA GLU A 32 1.35 -2.62 -13.06
C GLU A 32 2.57 -2.23 -12.24
N LEU A 33 3.74 -2.76 -12.58
CA LEU A 33 4.99 -2.34 -11.97
C LEU A 33 5.37 -0.96 -12.50
N VAL A 34 5.43 0.02 -11.59
CA VAL A 34 5.85 1.39 -11.91
C VAL A 34 7.35 1.58 -11.66
N ARG A 35 7.85 1.04 -10.55
CA ARG A 35 9.25 1.21 -10.14
C ARG A 35 9.68 0.06 -9.23
N ASP A 36 10.92 -0.36 -9.41
CA ASP A 36 11.63 -1.24 -8.46
C ASP A 36 13.08 -0.75 -8.39
N ASP A 37 13.47 -0.20 -7.25
CA ASP A 37 14.84 0.29 -7.03
C ASP A 37 15.69 -0.67 -6.18
N GLY A 38 15.19 -1.89 -5.94
CA GLY A 38 15.84 -2.88 -5.09
C GLY A 38 15.43 -2.82 -3.63
N VAL A 39 14.90 -1.70 -3.16
CA VAL A 39 14.38 -1.48 -1.81
C VAL A 39 12.88 -1.24 -1.84
N ARG A 40 12.43 -0.25 -2.61
CA ARG A 40 11.03 0.10 -2.79
C ARG A 40 10.49 -0.46 -4.10
N VAL A 41 9.35 -1.12 -4.02
CA VAL A 41 8.55 -1.55 -5.17
C VAL A 41 7.29 -0.70 -5.22
N THR A 42 7.08 -0.01 -6.32
CA THR A 42 5.87 0.79 -6.55
C THR A 42 5.05 0.14 -7.66
N VAL A 43 3.79 -0.09 -7.38
CA VAL A 43 2.82 -0.65 -8.33
C VAL A 43 1.60 0.25 -8.45
N ARG A 44 0.87 0.11 -9.54
CA ARG A 44 -0.39 0.82 -9.76
C ARG A 44 -1.48 -0.19 -10.05
N ALA A 45 -2.61 -0.05 -9.37
CA ALA A 45 -3.76 -0.91 -9.55
C ALA A 45 -5.06 -0.10 -9.46
N PRO A 46 -6.07 -0.43 -10.27
CA PRO A 46 -7.40 0.14 -10.10
C PRO A 46 -8.05 -0.42 -8.83
N TRP A 47 -9.02 0.29 -8.29
CA TRP A 47 -9.88 -0.24 -7.23
C TRP A 47 -10.57 -1.52 -7.73
N ALA A 48 -10.33 -2.63 -7.05
CA ALA A 48 -10.66 -3.96 -7.56
C ALA A 48 -12.07 -4.45 -7.21
N ALA A 49 -12.75 -3.83 -6.25
CA ALA A 49 -14.10 -4.23 -5.88
C ALA A 49 -15.12 -3.81 -6.94
N PRO A 50 -16.22 -4.59 -7.15
CA PRO A 50 -17.20 -4.30 -8.19
C PRO A 50 -18.08 -3.08 -7.93
N GLY A 51 -18.02 -2.48 -6.75
CA GLY A 51 -18.81 -1.31 -6.37
C GLY A 51 -18.07 -0.36 -5.47
N ALA A 52 -18.71 0.73 -5.10
CA ALA A 52 -18.16 1.67 -4.13
C ALA A 52 -18.18 1.06 -2.71
N ARG A 53 -17.19 1.43 -1.91
CA ARG A 53 -17.11 1.04 -0.52
C ARG A 53 -16.79 2.26 0.35
N ASP A 54 -17.72 2.59 1.24
CA ASP A 54 -17.59 3.73 2.14
C ASP A 54 -17.09 3.26 3.51
N PHE A 55 -15.91 3.75 3.91
CA PHE A 55 -15.31 3.46 5.21
C PHE A 55 -15.58 4.56 6.24
N GLY A 56 -16.40 5.57 5.88
CA GLY A 56 -16.67 6.72 6.73
C GLY A 56 -15.65 7.85 6.56
N PHE A 57 -14.36 7.55 6.61
CA PHE A 57 -13.29 8.53 6.42
C PHE A 57 -12.89 8.68 4.94
N VAL A 58 -13.12 7.67 4.12
CA VAL A 58 -12.90 7.69 2.67
C VAL A 58 -13.88 6.76 1.97
N ARG A 59 -14.26 7.10 0.76
CA ARG A 59 -15.03 6.26 -0.14
C ARG A 59 -14.15 5.82 -1.30
N PHE A 60 -14.00 4.51 -1.46
CA PHE A 60 -13.40 3.92 -2.65
C PHE A 60 -14.48 3.68 -3.68
N GLU A 61 -14.20 4.01 -4.93
CA GLU A 61 -15.17 3.96 -6.02
C GLU A 61 -14.56 3.31 -7.26
N PRO A 62 -15.39 2.67 -8.12
CA PRO A 62 -14.93 2.28 -9.44
C PRO A 62 -14.31 3.48 -10.19
N GLY A 63 -13.15 3.26 -10.79
CA GLY A 63 -12.37 4.32 -11.44
C GLY A 63 -11.28 4.91 -10.56
N ASP A 64 -11.30 4.69 -9.26
CA ASP A 64 -10.19 5.06 -8.38
C ASP A 64 -8.94 4.25 -8.75
N VAL A 65 -7.79 4.89 -8.62
CA VAL A 65 -6.48 4.29 -8.90
C VAL A 65 -5.61 4.40 -7.66
N LEU A 66 -5.02 3.29 -7.26
CA LEU A 66 -4.10 3.21 -6.14
C LEU A 66 -2.68 3.08 -6.66
N THR A 67 -1.81 4.00 -6.25
CA THR A 67 -0.37 3.84 -6.41
C THR A 67 0.17 3.35 -5.09
N GLU A 68 0.67 2.11 -5.09
CA GLU A 68 1.01 1.38 -3.88
C GLU A 68 2.51 1.24 -3.77
N HIS A 69 3.06 1.66 -2.64
CA HIS A 69 4.48 1.60 -2.34
C HIS A 69 4.73 0.56 -1.26
N TYR A 70 5.61 -0.39 -1.56
CA TYR A 70 6.02 -1.47 -0.68
C TYR A 70 7.53 -1.43 -0.49
N TRP A 71 8.01 -1.76 0.71
CA TRP A 71 9.44 -1.80 1.01
C TRP A 71 9.90 -3.20 1.42
N ARG A 72 11.07 -3.56 0.98
CA ARG A 72 11.73 -4.82 1.40
C ARG A 72 12.39 -4.71 2.77
N ASP A 73 12.55 -3.50 3.30
CA ASP A 73 13.25 -3.19 4.55
C ASP A 73 12.41 -2.41 5.56
N ARG A 74 11.11 -2.23 5.30
CA ARG A 74 10.19 -1.52 6.19
C ARG A 74 8.95 -2.34 6.47
N TRP A 75 8.34 -2.06 7.61
CA TRP A 75 7.16 -2.77 8.11
C TRP A 75 5.85 -2.04 7.78
N PHE A 76 5.81 -1.40 6.65
CA PHE A 76 4.59 -0.74 6.16
C PHE A 76 4.54 -0.65 4.64
N ALA A 77 3.32 -0.45 4.14
CA ALA A 77 3.04 -0.05 2.77
C ALA A 77 2.23 1.25 2.77
N VAL A 78 2.40 2.08 1.76
CA VAL A 78 1.67 3.34 1.60
C VAL A 78 0.95 3.31 0.27
N LYS A 79 -0.36 3.50 0.30
CA LYS A 79 -1.21 3.53 -0.91
C LYS A 79 -1.74 4.92 -1.11
N GLU A 80 -1.34 5.54 -2.20
CA GLU A 80 -1.85 6.83 -2.65
C GLU A 80 -3.14 6.58 -3.43
N VAL A 81 -4.25 7.12 -2.94
CA VAL A 81 -5.59 6.90 -3.52
C VAL A 81 -6.01 8.12 -4.31
N ARG A 82 -6.22 7.94 -5.62
CA ARG A 82 -6.67 9.01 -6.52
C ARG A 82 -7.95 8.63 -7.23
N THR A 83 -8.79 9.62 -7.52
CA THR A 83 -9.92 9.46 -8.43
C THR A 83 -9.42 9.19 -9.85
N GLY A 84 -10.32 8.73 -10.73
CA GLY A 84 -9.99 8.47 -12.13
C GLY A 84 -9.49 9.69 -12.90
N ASP A 85 -9.86 10.91 -12.46
CA ASP A 85 -9.38 12.18 -13.02
C ASP A 85 -8.09 12.71 -12.34
N GLY A 86 -7.51 11.93 -11.42
CA GLY A 86 -6.22 12.23 -10.80
C GLY A 86 -6.25 13.03 -9.50
N ARG A 87 -7.43 13.34 -8.96
CA ARG A 87 -7.55 14.04 -7.68
C ARG A 87 -7.16 13.13 -6.52
N LEU A 88 -6.27 13.58 -5.66
CA LEU A 88 -5.87 12.84 -4.47
C LEU A 88 -7.01 12.78 -3.45
N LYS A 89 -7.38 11.58 -3.02
CA LYS A 89 -8.31 11.35 -1.90
C LYS A 89 -7.55 11.29 -0.56
N GLY A 90 -6.38 10.73 -0.54
CA GLY A 90 -5.54 10.59 0.64
C GLY A 90 -4.59 9.41 0.51
N TRP A 91 -4.00 9.03 1.64
CA TRP A 91 -3.09 7.87 1.74
C TRP A 91 -3.66 6.85 2.70
N TYR A 92 -3.76 5.61 2.23
CA TYR A 92 -4.07 4.46 3.07
C TYR A 92 -2.78 3.68 3.31
N CYS A 93 -2.37 3.58 4.58
CA CYS A 93 -1.14 2.93 4.96
C CYS A 93 -1.44 1.64 5.72
N ASP A 94 -0.85 0.55 5.29
CA ASP A 94 -0.95 -0.76 5.95
C ASP A 94 0.33 -1.05 6.71
N ILE A 95 0.23 -1.53 7.94
CA ILE A 95 1.35 -2.12 8.65
C ILE A 95 1.49 -3.56 8.20
N THR A 96 2.67 -3.91 7.72
CA THR A 96 2.97 -5.19 7.10
C THR A 96 4.34 -5.70 7.52
N ARG A 97 4.60 -6.97 7.27
CA ARG A 97 5.99 -7.44 7.21
C ARG A 97 6.67 -6.87 5.97
N PRO A 98 8.02 -6.81 5.93
CA PRO A 98 8.74 -6.42 4.72
C PRO A 98 8.28 -7.21 3.49
N ALA A 99 8.09 -6.52 2.38
CA ALA A 99 7.60 -7.12 1.14
C ALA A 99 8.65 -8.02 0.47
N VAL A 100 8.19 -9.06 -0.22
CA VAL A 100 9.02 -9.97 -1.01
C VAL A 100 8.50 -10.02 -2.44
N LEU A 101 9.33 -9.66 -3.40
CA LEU A 101 9.01 -9.79 -4.83
C LEU A 101 9.86 -10.92 -5.44
N ALA A 102 9.17 -11.94 -5.91
CA ALA A 102 9.80 -13.08 -6.59
C ALA A 102 8.83 -13.66 -7.62
N ASP A 103 9.35 -14.04 -8.79
CA ASP A 103 8.60 -14.72 -9.86
C ASP A 103 7.32 -13.97 -10.27
N GLY A 104 7.38 -12.65 -10.32
CA GLY A 104 6.24 -11.80 -10.70
C GLY A 104 5.13 -11.68 -9.64
N VAL A 105 5.39 -12.15 -8.41
CA VAL A 105 4.46 -12.06 -7.28
C VAL A 105 5.05 -11.21 -6.17
N LEU A 106 4.35 -10.16 -5.81
CA LEU A 106 4.67 -9.31 -4.66
C LEU A 106 3.88 -9.82 -3.44
N ARG A 107 4.58 -10.45 -2.51
CA ARG A 107 4.00 -11.02 -1.29
C ARG A 107 4.16 -10.08 -0.13
N VAL A 108 3.06 -9.78 0.53
CA VAL A 108 3.01 -8.88 1.66
C VAL A 108 2.08 -9.46 2.72
N GLU A 109 2.54 -9.56 3.96
CA GLU A 109 1.71 -10.01 5.08
C GLU A 109 1.16 -8.81 5.85
N ASP A 110 -0.17 -8.70 5.90
CA ASP A 110 -0.91 -7.68 6.64
C ASP A 110 -0.87 -8.00 8.15
N LEU A 111 -0.53 -7.00 8.98
CA LEU A 111 -0.47 -7.13 10.44
C LEU A 111 -1.59 -6.35 11.16
N ASP A 112 -2.72 -6.14 10.50
CA ASP A 112 -3.95 -5.53 11.01
C ASP A 112 -3.94 -4.01 11.20
N LEU A 113 -2.88 -3.42 11.73
CA LEU A 113 -2.80 -1.98 11.96
C LEU A 113 -2.80 -1.20 10.65
N ASP A 114 -3.59 -0.14 10.59
CA ASP A 114 -3.66 0.77 9.45
C ASP A 114 -3.60 2.23 9.90
N LEU A 115 -3.25 3.10 8.96
CA LEU A 115 -3.28 4.55 9.13
C LEU A 115 -3.93 5.18 7.90
N TRP A 116 -4.89 6.07 8.12
CA TRP A 116 -5.43 6.92 7.07
C TRP A 116 -4.94 8.34 7.23
N VAL A 117 -4.54 8.96 6.13
CA VAL A 117 -4.14 10.37 6.06
C VAL A 117 -4.96 11.04 4.96
N SER A 118 -5.71 12.08 5.29
CA SER A 118 -6.48 12.85 4.31
C SER A 118 -5.57 13.61 3.34
N ALA A 119 -6.11 13.97 2.16
CA ALA A 119 -5.34 14.65 1.11
C ALA A 119 -4.68 15.94 1.58
N ASP A 120 -5.32 16.70 2.46
CA ASP A 120 -4.80 17.93 3.05
C ASP A 120 -3.85 17.68 4.24
N GLY A 121 -3.69 16.43 4.66
CA GLY A 121 -2.88 16.06 5.83
C GLY A 121 -3.51 16.40 7.18
N ALA A 122 -4.71 16.98 7.22
CA ALA A 122 -5.33 17.46 8.46
C ALA A 122 -5.88 16.32 9.33
N LYS A 123 -6.33 15.23 8.70
CA LYS A 123 -6.82 14.05 9.41
C LYS A 123 -5.80 12.93 9.32
N VAL A 124 -5.38 12.44 10.47
CA VAL A 124 -4.52 11.27 10.62
C VAL A 124 -5.20 10.32 11.58
N LEU A 125 -5.64 9.17 11.07
CA LEU A 125 -6.46 8.21 11.82
C LEU A 125 -5.74 6.87 11.94
N ARG A 126 -5.50 6.43 13.17
CA ARG A 126 -5.05 5.06 13.46
C ARG A 126 -6.28 4.14 13.41
N LEU A 127 -6.16 3.03 12.71
CA LEU A 127 -7.26 2.10 12.46
C LEU A 127 -6.87 0.69 12.93
N ASP A 128 -7.90 -0.05 13.38
CA ASP A 128 -7.78 -1.50 13.66
C ASP A 128 -6.82 -1.87 14.80
N GLU A 129 -6.59 -0.96 15.75
CA GLU A 129 -5.76 -1.25 16.93
C GLU A 129 -6.39 -2.35 17.79
N ASP A 130 -7.70 -2.45 17.85
CA ASP A 130 -8.45 -3.50 18.53
C ASP A 130 -8.28 -4.87 17.84
N GLU A 131 -8.32 -4.93 16.50
CA GLU A 131 -8.05 -6.14 15.74
C GLU A 131 -6.60 -6.61 15.96
N PHE A 132 -5.65 -5.69 15.96
CA PHE A 132 -4.26 -6.00 16.24
C PHE A 132 -4.09 -6.59 17.63
N ALA A 133 -4.69 -6.00 18.65
CA ALA A 133 -4.65 -6.52 20.02
C ALA A 133 -5.28 -7.90 20.11
N ALA A 134 -6.41 -8.14 19.42
CA ALA A 134 -7.12 -9.41 19.42
C ALA A 134 -6.43 -10.50 18.59
N SER A 135 -5.51 -10.14 17.68
CA SER A 135 -4.81 -11.07 16.79
C SER A 135 -3.93 -12.09 17.54
N GLY A 136 -3.49 -11.75 18.75
CA GLY A 136 -2.57 -12.57 19.52
C GLY A 136 -1.11 -12.50 19.02
N LEU A 137 -0.77 -11.61 18.10
CA LEU A 137 0.59 -11.51 17.55
C LEU A 137 1.64 -11.24 18.65
N ALA A 138 1.31 -10.41 19.63
CA ALA A 138 2.21 -10.09 20.74
C ALA A 138 2.63 -11.33 21.54
N GLY A 139 1.76 -12.35 21.62
CA GLY A 139 2.06 -13.61 22.27
C GLY A 139 2.83 -14.60 21.40
N ARG A 140 2.49 -14.65 20.09
CA ARG A 140 3.12 -15.59 19.14
C ARG A 140 4.47 -15.11 18.61
N ASP A 141 4.59 -13.82 18.37
CA ASP A 141 5.79 -13.20 17.80
C ASP A 141 5.94 -11.78 18.36
N PRO A 142 6.47 -11.64 19.58
CA PRO A 142 6.58 -10.33 20.22
C PRO A 142 7.51 -9.38 19.48
N ALA A 143 8.53 -9.88 18.77
CA ALA A 143 9.40 -9.06 17.94
C ALA A 143 8.65 -8.41 16.78
N ALA A 144 7.80 -9.18 16.09
CA ALA A 144 6.97 -8.67 15.01
C ALA A 144 5.91 -7.68 15.52
N ALA A 145 5.27 -7.97 16.65
CA ALA A 145 4.32 -7.06 17.28
C ALA A 145 4.97 -5.72 17.65
N GLY A 146 6.18 -5.75 18.19
CA GLY A 146 6.95 -4.55 18.49
C GLY A 146 7.34 -3.77 17.24
N ALA A 147 7.77 -4.46 16.19
CA ALA A 147 8.11 -3.83 14.91
C ALA A 147 6.87 -3.18 14.27
N ALA A 148 5.72 -3.84 14.32
CA ALA A 148 4.45 -3.29 13.81
C ALA A 148 4.04 -2.02 14.56
N ALA A 149 4.10 -2.02 15.89
CA ALA A 149 3.77 -0.86 16.70
C ALA A 149 4.70 0.33 16.40
N ARG A 150 6.00 0.09 16.30
CA ARG A 150 6.98 1.12 15.92
C ARG A 150 6.76 1.66 14.52
N ALA A 151 6.40 0.80 13.58
CA ALA A 151 6.10 1.21 12.20
C ALA A 151 4.88 2.14 12.14
N LEU A 152 3.84 1.85 12.90
CA LEU A 152 2.66 2.71 12.99
C LEU A 152 3.01 4.08 13.59
N ASP A 153 3.81 4.12 14.66
CA ASP A 153 4.26 5.37 15.27
C ASP A 153 5.13 6.18 14.29
N GLU A 154 6.01 5.53 13.53
CA GLU A 154 6.84 6.16 12.49
C GLU A 154 5.98 6.79 11.40
N LEU A 155 5.01 6.04 10.88
CA LEU A 155 4.10 6.54 9.84
C LEU A 155 3.26 7.72 10.33
N GLU A 156 2.73 7.65 11.55
CA GLU A 156 1.98 8.76 12.13
C GLU A 156 2.85 10.01 12.26
N GLY A 157 4.09 9.86 12.70
CA GLY A 157 5.05 10.94 12.78
C GLY A 157 5.34 11.58 11.41
N LEU A 158 5.52 10.76 10.39
CA LEU A 158 5.70 11.22 9.00
C LEU A 158 4.44 11.94 8.49
N ALA A 159 3.27 11.40 8.76
CA ALA A 159 2.00 11.96 8.30
C ALA A 159 1.69 13.33 8.92
N ARG A 160 2.11 13.56 10.16
CA ARG A 160 1.89 14.85 10.86
C ARG A 160 2.87 15.94 10.47
N THR A 161 3.83 15.60 9.64
CA THR A 161 4.78 16.52 9.00
C THR A 161 4.68 16.29 7.49
N ASP A 162 5.53 16.92 6.68
CA ASP A 162 5.60 16.63 5.24
C ASP A 162 6.40 15.34 4.91
N GLY A 163 6.59 14.48 5.92
CA GLY A 163 7.45 13.31 5.82
C GLY A 163 6.95 12.23 4.87
N LEU A 164 5.62 12.03 4.71
CA LEU A 164 5.08 11.10 3.72
C LEU A 164 5.44 11.53 2.30
N THR A 165 5.25 12.79 1.98
CA THR A 165 5.63 13.34 0.66
C THR A 165 7.11 13.18 0.41
N ALA A 166 7.96 13.46 1.40
CA ALA A 166 9.40 13.27 1.31
C ALA A 166 9.79 11.80 1.13
N LEU A 167 9.11 10.88 1.83
CA LEU A 167 9.34 9.43 1.72
C LEU A 167 9.03 8.91 0.32
N LEU A 168 7.96 9.41 -0.31
CA LEU A 168 7.48 8.97 -1.61
C LEU A 168 8.16 9.71 -2.79
N GLY A 169 8.76 10.81 -2.54
CA GLY A 169 9.37 11.80 -3.45
C GLY A 169 10.33 11.40 -4.50
#